data_01cdcec946305a319d6993945677b4ce
#
_entry.id   01cdcec946305a319d6993945677b4ce
#
_cell.length_a   1.000
_cell.length_b   1.000
_cell.length_c   1.000
_cell.angle_alpha   90.00
_cell.angle_beta   90.00
_cell.angle_gamma   90.00
#
_symmetry.space_group_name_H-M   'P 1'
#
loop_
_entity.id
_entity.type
_entity.pdbx_description
1 polymer ?
#
loop_
_entity_poly.entity_id
_entity_poly.type
_entity_poly.pdbx_seq_one_letter_code
_entity_poly.pdbx_strand_id
1 'polypeptide(L)'
;MDQGITFPYVIGVSAGSCNAVSYIGKCRGRQHDISIQYSGDKRFMSLENMVKNGEFLNGEWLFGELSYDLSPLDQEAYDRANTTLCVVVTNALTGKAEYMYPKDFHKRGCPILRASCALPGATKGVVLGKDRYFDGGVTDSIPLAHAYEDGCQKAVVVLTQDRNYQKQPMGHARLIRRI
;
A
#
# COMPACT_ATOMS: atom_id res chain seq x y z
N MET A 1 -18.89 -1.87 4.58
CA MET A 1 -19.53 -2.99 3.87
C MET A 1 -20.86 -3.35 4.52
N ASP A 2 -20.89 -3.70 5.79
CA ASP A 2 -22.09 -4.23 6.46
C ASP A 2 -23.27 -3.23 6.53
N GLN A 3 -22.99 -1.94 6.47
CA GLN A 3 -23.98 -0.86 6.46
C GLN A 3 -24.35 -0.38 5.04
N GLY A 4 -23.88 -1.05 4.00
CA GLY A 4 -24.13 -0.64 2.61
C GLY A 4 -23.46 0.68 2.20
N ILE A 5 -22.57 1.25 3.04
CA ILE A 5 -21.88 2.50 2.72
C ILE A 5 -20.82 2.22 1.66
N THR A 6 -20.84 3.01 0.60
CA THR A 6 -19.87 2.98 -0.49
C THR A 6 -19.28 4.38 -0.71
N PHE A 7 -18.04 4.43 -1.19
CA PHE A 7 -17.34 5.66 -1.53
C PHE A 7 -17.00 5.66 -3.01
N PRO A 8 -17.27 6.73 -3.76
CA PRO A 8 -16.91 6.83 -5.17
C PRO A 8 -15.39 7.00 -5.37
N TYR A 9 -14.69 7.43 -4.32
CA TYR A 9 -13.24 7.64 -4.32
C TYR A 9 -12.65 7.11 -3.01
N VAL A 10 -11.57 6.37 -3.12
CA VAL A 10 -10.80 5.85 -1.98
C VAL A 10 -9.31 6.11 -2.25
N ILE A 11 -8.62 6.71 -1.29
CA ILE A 11 -7.17 6.90 -1.35
C ILE A 11 -6.49 6.12 -0.24
N GLY A 12 -5.41 5.41 -0.58
CA GLY A 12 -4.69 4.55 0.36
C GLY A 12 -3.19 4.69 0.27
N VAL A 13 -2.53 4.47 1.39
CA VAL A 13 -1.08 4.51 1.55
C VAL A 13 -0.62 3.21 2.18
N SER A 14 0.38 2.53 1.61
CA SER A 14 0.97 1.32 2.20
C SER A 14 -0.11 0.26 2.50
N ALA A 15 -0.16 -0.28 3.71
CA ALA A 15 -1.22 -1.19 4.15
C ALA A 15 -2.63 -0.62 3.95
N GLY A 16 -2.79 0.71 3.99
CA GLY A 16 -4.04 1.39 3.70
C GLY A 16 -4.49 1.19 2.25
N SER A 17 -3.57 1.13 1.28
CA SER A 17 -3.90 0.82 -0.12
C SER A 17 -4.37 -0.63 -0.28
N CYS A 18 -3.80 -1.58 0.44
CA CYS A 18 -4.23 -2.98 0.47
C CYS A 18 -5.63 -3.14 1.10
N ASN A 19 -5.90 -2.39 2.17
CA ASN A 19 -7.23 -2.31 2.77
C ASN A 19 -8.26 -1.71 1.79
N ALA A 20 -7.87 -0.64 1.08
CA ALA A 20 -8.72 0.00 0.07
C ALA A 20 -9.13 -0.97 -1.05
N VAL A 21 -8.18 -1.73 -1.61
CA VAL A 21 -8.46 -2.76 -2.61
C VAL A 21 -9.41 -3.82 -2.08
N SER A 22 -9.17 -4.32 -0.87
CA SER A 22 -10.03 -5.32 -0.24
C SER A 22 -11.44 -4.77 0.07
N TYR A 23 -11.54 -3.49 0.42
CA TYR A 23 -12.82 -2.81 0.60
C TYR A 23 -13.60 -2.69 -0.72
N ILE A 24 -12.94 -2.24 -1.79
CA ILE A 24 -13.54 -2.07 -3.12
C ILE A 24 -14.01 -3.43 -3.66
N GLY A 25 -13.17 -4.47 -3.55
CA GLY A 25 -13.48 -5.85 -3.94
C GLY A 25 -14.38 -6.60 -2.96
N LYS A 26 -14.97 -5.90 -1.96
CA LYS A 26 -15.89 -6.46 -0.96
C LYS A 26 -15.36 -7.66 -0.18
N CYS A 27 -14.04 -7.81 -0.09
CA CYS A 27 -13.36 -8.90 0.64
C CYS A 27 -13.28 -8.55 2.13
N ARG A 28 -14.41 -8.65 2.84
CA ARG A 28 -14.51 -8.34 4.27
C ARG A 28 -13.57 -9.23 5.10
N GLY A 29 -12.79 -8.62 5.97
CA GLY A 29 -11.85 -9.32 6.86
C GLY A 29 -10.53 -9.73 6.20
N ARG A 30 -10.42 -9.70 4.87
CA ARG A 30 -9.24 -10.21 4.13
C ARG A 30 -7.91 -9.70 4.69
N GLN A 31 -7.74 -8.39 4.91
CA GLN A 31 -6.48 -7.83 5.42
C GLN A 31 -6.22 -8.19 6.89
N HIS A 32 -7.26 -8.30 7.69
CA HIS A 32 -7.17 -8.80 9.06
C HIS A 32 -6.66 -10.25 9.06
N ASP A 33 -7.27 -11.11 8.25
CA ASP A 33 -6.90 -12.53 8.18
C ASP A 33 -5.47 -12.70 7.65
N ILE A 34 -5.07 -11.95 6.64
CA ILE A 34 -3.68 -11.90 6.17
C ILE A 34 -2.74 -11.53 7.31
N SER A 35 -3.07 -10.48 8.07
CA SER A 35 -2.22 -10.00 9.17
C SER A 35 -2.10 -11.03 10.29
N ILE A 36 -3.19 -11.72 10.65
CA ILE A 36 -3.17 -12.74 11.70
C ILE A 36 -2.43 -14.01 11.25
N GLN A 37 -2.72 -14.50 10.05
CA GLN A 37 -2.22 -15.79 9.59
C GLN A 37 -0.76 -15.73 9.11
N TYR A 38 -0.33 -14.61 8.51
CA TYR A 38 0.95 -14.54 7.81
C TYR A 38 1.96 -13.55 8.39
N SER A 39 1.64 -12.81 9.47
CA SER A 39 2.62 -11.89 10.08
C SER A 39 3.87 -12.60 10.61
N GLY A 40 3.74 -13.85 11.03
CA GLY A 40 4.86 -14.70 11.46
C GLY A 40 5.46 -15.59 10.38
N ASP A 41 4.95 -15.53 9.14
CA ASP A 41 5.46 -16.36 8.04
C ASP A 41 6.80 -15.83 7.53
N LYS A 42 7.83 -16.69 7.53
CA LYS A 42 9.18 -16.34 7.07
C LYS A 42 9.23 -15.97 5.58
N ARG A 43 8.25 -16.43 4.78
CA ARG A 43 8.12 -16.02 3.37
C ARG A 43 7.72 -14.56 3.25
N PHE A 44 6.97 -14.03 4.23
CA PHE A 44 6.55 -12.64 4.26
C PHE A 44 7.67 -11.71 4.72
N MET A 45 8.18 -11.91 5.94
CA MET A 45 9.23 -11.07 6.53
C MET A 45 10.26 -11.93 7.25
N SER A 46 11.54 -11.85 6.85
CA SER A 46 12.61 -12.58 7.53
C SER A 46 13.99 -12.02 7.22
N LEU A 47 14.93 -12.27 8.13
CA LEU A 47 16.37 -12.06 7.87
C LEU A 47 16.88 -12.96 6.75
N GLU A 48 16.28 -14.12 6.54
CA GLU A 48 16.58 -15.01 5.44
C GLU A 48 16.28 -14.37 4.08
N ASN A 49 15.13 -13.69 3.97
CA ASN A 49 14.79 -12.91 2.78
C ASN A 49 15.80 -11.77 2.55
N MET A 50 16.23 -11.09 3.63
CA MET A 50 17.25 -10.05 3.53
C MET A 50 18.57 -10.61 2.97
N VAL A 51 19.01 -11.78 3.42
CA VAL A 51 20.26 -12.42 2.95
C VAL A 51 20.11 -12.92 1.51
N LYS A 52 19.00 -13.60 1.19
CA LYS A 52 18.79 -14.21 -0.14
C LYS A 52 18.45 -13.19 -1.22
N ASN A 53 17.56 -12.26 -0.90
CA ASN A 53 16.96 -11.37 -1.88
C ASN A 53 17.37 -9.90 -1.70
N GLY A 54 18.05 -9.58 -0.58
CA GLY A 54 18.38 -8.20 -0.21
C GLY A 54 17.16 -7.37 0.20
N GLU A 55 16.07 -8.03 0.60
CA GLU A 55 14.82 -7.41 1.07
C GLU A 55 14.30 -8.17 2.29
N PHE A 56 14.02 -7.46 3.38
CA PHE A 56 13.42 -8.05 4.57
C PHE A 56 11.97 -8.44 4.34
N LEU A 57 11.21 -7.57 3.64
CA LEU A 57 9.82 -7.78 3.27
C LEU A 57 9.76 -8.31 1.84
N ASN A 58 9.22 -9.51 1.66
CA ASN A 58 9.10 -10.16 0.35
C ASN A 58 7.82 -9.69 -0.36
N GLY A 59 7.93 -8.58 -1.07
CA GLY A 59 6.82 -8.02 -1.84
C GLY A 59 6.37 -8.91 -3.01
N GLU A 60 7.25 -9.73 -3.58
CA GLU A 60 6.87 -10.65 -4.67
C GLU A 60 5.95 -11.75 -4.16
N TRP A 61 6.24 -12.30 -2.99
CA TRP A 61 5.38 -13.29 -2.38
C TRP A 61 4.04 -12.67 -1.93
N LEU A 62 4.08 -11.49 -1.28
CA LEU A 62 2.89 -10.79 -0.77
C LEU A 62 1.90 -10.44 -1.90
N PHE A 63 2.40 -9.83 -2.98
CA PHE A 63 1.60 -9.40 -4.11
C PHE A 63 1.53 -10.44 -5.25
N GLY A 64 2.11 -11.60 -5.05
CA GLY A 64 2.05 -12.78 -5.91
C GLY A 64 1.22 -13.89 -5.28
N GLU A 65 1.89 -14.93 -4.75
CA GLU A 65 1.26 -16.13 -4.20
C GLU A 65 0.19 -15.82 -3.15
N LEU A 66 0.49 -14.95 -2.17
CA LEU A 66 -0.47 -14.64 -1.12
C LEU A 66 -1.72 -13.98 -1.68
N SER A 67 -1.57 -12.96 -2.53
CA SER A 67 -2.71 -12.16 -3.00
C SER A 67 -3.55 -12.80 -4.11
N TYR A 68 -3.04 -13.85 -4.77
CA TYR A 68 -3.75 -14.51 -5.87
C TYR A 68 -4.13 -15.96 -5.55
N ASP A 69 -3.35 -16.66 -4.73
CA ASP A 69 -3.54 -18.07 -4.52
C ASP A 69 -4.03 -18.37 -3.08
N LEU A 70 -3.46 -17.75 -2.05
CA LEU A 70 -3.76 -18.04 -0.65
C LEU A 70 -4.89 -17.16 -0.07
N SER A 71 -4.96 -15.91 -0.48
CA SER A 71 -5.99 -14.97 -0.05
C SER A 71 -6.42 -14.07 -1.22
N PRO A 72 -7.10 -14.63 -2.23
CA PRO A 72 -7.41 -13.91 -3.45
C PRO A 72 -8.34 -12.72 -3.22
N LEU A 73 -8.18 -11.71 -4.07
CA LEU A 73 -9.13 -10.61 -4.20
C LEU A 73 -10.30 -11.07 -5.08
N ASP A 74 -11.52 -10.66 -4.74
CA ASP A 74 -12.65 -10.78 -5.66
C ASP A 74 -12.48 -9.73 -6.79
N GLN A 75 -11.86 -10.17 -7.88
CA GLN A 75 -11.57 -9.32 -9.04
C GLN A 75 -12.84 -8.82 -9.71
N GLU A 76 -13.86 -9.68 -9.81
CA GLU A 76 -15.13 -9.31 -10.43
C GLU A 76 -15.87 -8.26 -9.60
N ALA A 77 -15.87 -8.39 -8.27
CA ALA A 77 -16.46 -7.39 -7.39
C ALA A 77 -15.70 -6.07 -7.47
N TYR A 78 -14.36 -6.13 -7.57
CA TYR A 78 -13.53 -4.95 -7.76
C TYR A 78 -13.84 -4.24 -9.08
N ASP A 79 -13.92 -4.96 -10.18
CA ASP A 79 -14.16 -4.39 -11.51
C ASP A 79 -15.58 -3.80 -11.65
N ARG A 80 -16.55 -4.42 -10.97
CA ARG A 80 -17.94 -3.89 -10.92
C ARG A 80 -18.10 -2.69 -10.01
N ALA A 81 -17.13 -2.41 -9.14
CA ALA A 81 -17.19 -1.27 -8.25
C ALA A 81 -16.95 0.03 -9.02
N ASN A 82 -17.90 0.94 -8.97
CA ASN A 82 -17.73 2.29 -9.53
C ASN A 82 -16.97 3.18 -8.51
N THR A 83 -15.77 2.76 -8.14
CA THR A 83 -14.93 3.44 -7.14
C THR A 83 -13.56 3.71 -7.74
N THR A 84 -13.13 4.95 -7.72
CA THR A 84 -11.76 5.32 -8.09
C THR A 84 -10.83 5.02 -6.92
N LEU A 85 -9.79 4.23 -7.16
CA LEU A 85 -8.71 4.03 -6.19
C LEU A 85 -7.52 4.92 -6.55
N CYS A 86 -7.06 5.70 -5.58
CA CYS A 86 -5.78 6.40 -5.61
C CYS A 86 -4.79 5.73 -4.65
N VAL A 87 -3.58 5.48 -5.11
CA VAL A 87 -2.49 4.86 -4.34
C VAL A 87 -1.32 5.83 -4.26
N VAL A 88 -0.88 6.14 -3.05
CA VAL A 88 0.24 7.06 -2.84
C VAL A 88 1.55 6.29 -2.85
N VAL A 89 2.53 6.81 -3.58
CA VAL A 89 3.91 6.33 -3.63
C VAL A 89 4.89 7.48 -3.47
N THR A 90 6.12 7.19 -3.07
CA THR A 90 7.20 8.17 -3.00
C THR A 90 8.18 7.94 -4.14
N ASN A 91 8.39 8.92 -5.01
CA ASN A 91 9.40 8.85 -6.05
C ASN A 91 10.80 9.00 -5.43
N ALA A 92 11.66 8.01 -5.66
CA ALA A 92 13.00 7.97 -5.08
C ALA A 92 13.94 9.08 -5.58
N LEU A 93 13.74 9.53 -6.82
CA LEU A 93 14.59 10.56 -7.43
C LEU A 93 14.21 11.96 -6.95
N THR A 94 12.91 12.26 -6.93
CA THR A 94 12.41 13.60 -6.59
C THR A 94 12.18 13.79 -5.10
N GLY A 95 12.03 12.70 -4.34
CA GLY A 95 11.64 12.73 -2.93
C GLY A 95 10.22 13.26 -2.70
N LYS A 96 9.36 13.22 -3.70
CA LYS A 96 7.99 13.73 -3.63
C LYS A 96 6.97 12.59 -3.66
N ALA A 97 5.79 12.85 -3.08
CA ALA A 97 4.64 12.00 -3.27
C ALA A 97 4.17 12.03 -4.72
N GLU A 98 3.78 10.89 -5.23
CA GLU A 98 3.05 10.73 -6.49
C GLU A 98 1.80 9.89 -6.25
N TYR A 99 0.75 10.21 -6.98
CA TYR A 99 -0.58 9.64 -6.80
C TYR A 99 -0.94 8.84 -8.04
N MET A 100 -1.14 7.54 -7.86
CA MET A 100 -1.35 6.59 -8.95
C MET A 100 -2.76 6.00 -8.88
N TYR A 101 -3.38 5.83 -10.05
CA TYR A 101 -4.77 5.39 -10.20
C TYR A 101 -4.80 4.04 -10.93
N PRO A 102 -4.52 2.92 -10.22
CA PRO A 102 -4.50 1.61 -10.86
C PRO A 102 -5.91 1.22 -11.29
N LYS A 103 -6.03 0.80 -12.55
CA LYS A 103 -7.30 0.34 -13.14
C LYS A 103 -7.40 -1.17 -13.28
N ASP A 104 -6.26 -1.86 -13.17
CA ASP A 104 -6.17 -3.28 -13.45
C ASP A 104 -5.42 -4.00 -12.33
N PHE A 105 -6.14 -4.91 -11.66
CA PHE A 105 -5.60 -5.81 -10.64
C PHE A 105 -5.54 -7.26 -11.10
N HIS A 106 -5.88 -7.57 -12.35
CA HIS A 106 -5.72 -8.92 -12.91
C HIS A 106 -4.25 -9.28 -13.13
N LYS A 107 -3.41 -8.25 -13.27
CA LYS A 107 -1.97 -8.44 -13.44
C LYS A 107 -1.31 -8.83 -12.11
N ARG A 108 -0.85 -10.07 -12.04
CA ARG A 108 -0.14 -10.61 -10.88
C ARG A 108 1.03 -9.71 -10.48
N GLY A 109 1.21 -9.52 -9.18
CA GLY A 109 2.29 -8.72 -8.61
C GLY A 109 1.90 -7.30 -8.23
N CYS A 110 0.76 -6.78 -8.69
CA CYS A 110 0.21 -5.45 -8.33
C CYS A 110 1.30 -4.38 -8.11
N PRO A 111 2.09 -4.01 -9.12
CA PRO A 111 3.33 -3.24 -8.94
C PRO A 111 3.13 -1.90 -8.24
N ILE A 112 2.00 -1.24 -8.43
CA ILE A 112 1.68 0.05 -7.77
C ILE A 112 1.43 -0.16 -6.27
N LEU A 113 0.67 -1.20 -5.89
CA LEU A 113 0.46 -1.53 -4.47
C LEU A 113 1.77 -1.96 -3.82
N ARG A 114 2.57 -2.77 -4.54
CA ARG A 114 3.90 -3.17 -4.07
C ARG A 114 4.80 -1.96 -3.83
N ALA A 115 4.79 -0.97 -4.72
CA ALA A 115 5.53 0.29 -4.56
C ALA A 115 5.06 1.07 -3.33
N SER A 116 3.75 1.19 -3.13
CA SER A 116 3.16 1.86 -1.96
C SER A 116 3.50 1.18 -0.63
N CYS A 117 3.85 -0.11 -0.65
CA CYS A 117 4.26 -0.88 0.54
C CYS A 117 5.78 -1.09 0.64
N ALA A 118 6.57 -0.50 -0.25
CA ALA A 118 8.01 -0.70 -0.31
C ALA A 118 8.74 0.22 0.67
N LEU A 119 8.91 -0.22 1.92
CA LEU A 119 9.59 0.55 2.97
C LEU A 119 11.09 0.72 2.67
N PRO A 120 11.62 1.95 2.67
CA PRO A 120 13.06 2.19 2.55
C PRO A 120 13.85 1.44 3.63
N GLY A 121 14.93 0.78 3.22
CA GLY A 121 15.76 -0.03 4.12
C GLY A 121 15.25 -1.45 4.37
N ALA A 122 13.96 -1.72 4.15
CA ALA A 122 13.39 -3.07 4.23
C ALA A 122 13.18 -3.70 2.85
N THR A 123 13.13 -2.89 1.81
CA THR A 123 13.00 -3.30 0.40
C THR A 123 13.92 -2.49 -0.51
N LYS A 124 14.11 -2.96 -1.73
CA LYS A 124 14.84 -2.25 -2.79
C LYS A 124 14.01 -1.17 -3.50
N GLY A 125 12.75 -0.99 -3.10
CA GLY A 125 11.79 -0.21 -3.86
C GLY A 125 11.34 -0.90 -5.14
N VAL A 126 10.38 -0.32 -5.82
CA VAL A 126 9.79 -0.89 -7.04
C VAL A 126 10.03 0.05 -8.22
N VAL A 127 10.52 -0.52 -9.33
CA VAL A 127 10.71 0.24 -10.58
C VAL A 127 9.42 0.20 -11.38
N LEU A 128 8.86 1.37 -11.66
CA LEU A 128 7.69 1.57 -12.53
C LEU A 128 8.10 2.50 -13.67
N GLY A 129 8.15 1.96 -14.88
CA GLY A 129 8.69 2.68 -16.01
C GLY A 129 10.20 2.96 -15.83
N LYS A 130 10.58 4.23 -15.80
CA LYS A 130 11.98 4.68 -15.62
C LYS A 130 12.34 5.02 -14.17
N ASP A 131 11.35 5.19 -13.31
CA ASP A 131 11.53 5.68 -11.95
C ASP A 131 11.40 4.56 -10.91
N ARG A 132 12.05 4.78 -9.77
CA ARG A 132 11.96 3.90 -8.60
C ARG A 132 11.06 4.55 -7.55
N TYR A 133 10.23 3.72 -6.94
CA TYR A 133 9.25 4.16 -5.95
C TYR A 133 9.38 3.40 -4.64
N PHE A 134 9.07 4.10 -3.58
CA PHE A 134 8.97 3.60 -2.21
C PHE A 134 7.60 3.90 -1.60
N ASP A 135 7.41 3.45 -0.36
CA ASP A 135 6.19 3.63 0.41
C ASP A 135 5.74 5.10 0.46
N GLY A 136 4.48 5.34 0.12
CA GLY A 136 3.90 6.68 0.11
C GLY A 136 3.90 7.36 1.48
N GLY A 137 3.88 6.59 2.56
CA GLY A 137 3.94 7.10 3.93
C GLY A 137 5.25 7.82 4.29
N VAL A 138 6.28 7.73 3.43
CA VAL A 138 7.52 8.52 3.59
C VAL A 138 7.25 10.00 3.35
N THR A 139 6.42 10.33 2.37
CA THR A 139 6.17 11.72 1.93
C THR A 139 4.75 12.21 2.25
N ASP A 140 3.73 11.38 2.10
CA ASP A 140 2.34 11.74 2.41
C ASP A 140 1.60 10.56 3.05
N SER A 141 1.59 10.53 4.38
CA SER A 141 0.99 9.43 5.16
C SER A 141 -0.53 9.53 5.28
N ILE A 142 -1.11 10.73 5.14
CA ILE A 142 -2.54 11.01 5.23
C ILE A 142 -2.91 11.99 4.11
N PRO A 143 -3.14 11.49 2.88
CA PRO A 143 -3.24 12.28 1.66
C PRO A 143 -4.59 13.02 1.53
N LEU A 144 -5.00 13.71 2.59
CA LEU A 144 -6.28 14.41 2.64
C LEU A 144 -6.30 15.63 1.71
N ALA A 145 -5.18 16.35 1.62
CA ALA A 145 -5.07 17.50 0.72
C ALA A 145 -5.30 17.08 -0.73
N HIS A 146 -4.64 16.00 -1.18
CA HIS A 146 -4.80 15.48 -2.52
C HIS A 146 -6.23 14.99 -2.81
N ALA A 147 -6.90 14.38 -1.82
CA ALA A 147 -8.31 14.00 -1.99
C ALA A 147 -9.22 15.22 -2.27
N TYR A 148 -8.92 16.38 -1.66
CA TYR A 148 -9.66 17.62 -1.96
C TYR A 148 -9.28 18.19 -3.33
N GLU A 149 -8.01 18.09 -3.75
CA GLU A 149 -7.55 18.46 -5.10
C GLU A 149 -8.27 17.64 -6.18
N ASP A 150 -8.53 16.36 -5.90
CA ASP A 150 -9.30 15.44 -6.75
C ASP A 150 -10.83 15.69 -6.70
N GLY A 151 -11.27 16.73 -5.99
CA GLY A 151 -12.67 17.18 -5.97
C GLY A 151 -13.53 16.60 -4.86
N CYS A 152 -12.97 15.87 -3.90
CA CYS A 152 -13.71 15.38 -2.75
C CYS A 152 -14.14 16.56 -1.85
N GLN A 153 -15.43 16.68 -1.54
CA GLN A 153 -15.95 17.73 -0.64
C GLN A 153 -16.02 17.29 0.81
N LYS A 154 -16.04 15.98 1.06
CA LYS A 154 -16.10 15.36 2.39
C LYS A 154 -15.20 14.14 2.39
N ALA A 155 -14.53 13.88 3.50
CA ALA A 155 -13.68 12.73 3.66
C ALA A 155 -13.95 12.00 4.98
N VAL A 156 -13.86 10.68 4.94
CA VAL A 156 -13.73 9.82 6.13
C VAL A 156 -12.27 9.40 6.21
N VAL A 157 -11.61 9.76 7.30
CA VAL A 157 -10.20 9.43 7.53
C VAL A 157 -10.12 8.29 8.57
N VAL A 158 -9.54 7.16 8.17
CA VAL A 158 -9.27 6.03 9.06
C VAL A 158 -7.83 6.14 9.54
N LEU A 159 -7.67 6.48 10.80
CA LEU A 159 -6.35 6.62 11.44
C LEU A 159 -5.90 5.29 12.03
N THR A 160 -4.60 4.99 11.94
CA THR A 160 -3.94 3.83 12.56
C THR A 160 -3.30 4.17 13.91
N GLN A 161 -3.28 5.45 14.25
CA GLN A 161 -2.73 5.98 15.49
C GLN A 161 -3.76 6.84 16.21
N ASP A 162 -3.53 7.10 17.48
CA ASP A 162 -4.35 8.03 18.26
C ASP A 162 -4.36 9.42 17.62
N ARG A 163 -5.46 10.16 17.82
CA ARG A 163 -5.65 11.50 17.24
C ARG A 163 -4.55 12.50 17.65
N ASN A 164 -3.95 12.31 18.83
CA ASN A 164 -2.89 13.17 19.35
C ASN A 164 -1.49 12.68 18.99
N TYR A 165 -1.37 11.58 18.23
CA TYR A 165 -0.08 11.06 17.83
C TYR A 165 0.67 12.05 16.94
N GLN A 166 1.92 12.34 17.31
CA GLN A 166 2.85 13.12 16.51
C GLN A 166 4.00 12.23 16.04
N LYS A 167 4.14 12.13 14.72
CA LYS A 167 5.23 11.37 14.10
C LYS A 167 6.57 11.96 14.50
N GLN A 168 7.39 11.19 15.20
CA GLN A 168 8.74 11.60 15.56
C GLN A 168 9.68 11.51 14.35
N PRO A 169 10.65 12.42 14.20
CA PRO A 169 11.68 12.29 13.18
C PRO A 169 12.43 10.96 13.35
N MET A 170 12.64 10.23 12.25
CA MET A 170 13.44 9.01 12.30
C MET A 170 14.87 9.34 12.70
N GLY A 171 15.34 8.81 13.86
CA GLY A 171 16.66 9.08 14.43
C GLY A 171 17.86 8.69 13.54
N HIS A 172 17.61 8.00 12.44
CA HIS A 172 18.62 7.52 11.48
C HIS A 172 18.49 8.13 10.08
N ALA A 173 17.91 9.33 9.95
CA ALA A 173 17.79 10.05 8.68
C ALA A 173 19.14 10.22 7.93
N ARG A 174 20.28 10.11 8.61
CA ARG A 174 21.62 10.12 7.99
C ARG A 174 21.94 8.83 7.21
N LEU A 175 21.32 7.71 7.52
CA LEU A 175 21.57 6.43 6.84
C LEU A 175 20.84 6.36 5.50
N ILE A 176 19.68 7.00 5.39
CA ILE A 176 18.84 7.00 4.19
C ILE A 176 19.40 7.93 3.09
N ARG A 177 20.23 8.91 3.45
CA ARG A 177 20.89 9.82 2.48
C ARG A 177 21.99 9.15 1.63
N ARG A 178 22.29 7.88 1.83
CA ARG A 178 23.36 7.14 1.10
C ARG A 178 22.84 5.98 0.24
N ILE A 179 21.53 5.85 0.09
CA ILE A 179 20.85 4.93 -0.84
C ILE A 179 20.28 5.75 -1.98
#